data_2b1671be3d9d2f4e2414349bcb04eb2b
#
_entry.id   2b1671be3d9d2f4e2414349bcb04eb2b
#
_cell.length_a   1.000
_cell.length_b   1.000
_cell.length_c   1.000
_cell.angle_alpha   90.00
_cell.angle_beta   90.00
_cell.angle_gamma   90.00
#
_symmetry.space_group_name_H-M   'P 1'
#
loop_
_entity.id
_entity.type
_entity.pdbx_description
1 polymer ?
#
loop_
_entity_poly.entity_id
_entity_poly.type
_entity_poly.pdbx_seq_one_letter_code
_entity_poly.pdbx_strand_id
1 'polypeptide(L)'
;MRYFRNQDICVRLEGDSIKGANSFSFDSSYSSPKVEVVGKGILTRSYGGKNESVGSISALILDDGSDLYSKFIANSGVISNGSLGSSDVNFNFNQGYINSYTLNGGVSTLPSDSIEFVAYGEIENEEIDPQDNIGEKAFKSKSEHIQSFNYSISTSWKPSYIMGTHLPVNVSRVEGYTISLDLDLIVAGSAMDSVMNDFEKLISGSNDLTIT
;
A
#
# COMPACT_ATOMS: atom_id res chain seq x y z
N MET A 1 -13.21 -20.47 14.17
CA MET A 1 -12.50 -19.98 12.99
C MET A 1 -13.57 -19.46 12.04
N ARG A 2 -13.73 -18.14 11.90
CA ARG A 2 -14.70 -17.56 10.96
C ARG A 2 -13.98 -17.36 9.63
N TYR A 3 -14.51 -17.90 8.56
CA TYR A 3 -14.01 -17.62 7.21
C TYR A 3 -14.68 -16.34 6.74
N PHE A 4 -13.90 -15.27 6.56
CA PHE A 4 -14.36 -14.06 5.90
C PHE A 4 -14.48 -14.34 4.40
N ARG A 5 -15.60 -13.99 3.80
CA ARG A 5 -15.72 -13.97 2.34
C ARG A 5 -15.13 -12.66 1.84
N ASN A 6 -14.48 -12.66 0.69
CA ASN A 6 -13.95 -11.42 0.06
C ASN A 6 -15.02 -10.32 -0.11
N GLN A 7 -16.29 -10.69 -0.07
CA GLN A 7 -17.43 -9.77 -0.12
C GLN A 7 -17.61 -8.93 1.15
N ASP A 8 -16.97 -9.33 2.25
CA ASP A 8 -17.10 -8.65 3.54
C ASP A 8 -16.00 -7.59 3.76
N ILE A 9 -15.07 -7.45 2.82
CA ILE A 9 -13.97 -6.49 2.91
C ILE A 9 -14.34 -5.20 2.19
N CYS A 10 -14.32 -4.09 2.91
CA CYS A 10 -14.52 -2.75 2.37
C CYS A 10 -13.29 -1.90 2.65
N VAL A 11 -12.71 -1.34 1.60
CA VAL A 11 -11.60 -0.41 1.68
C VAL A 11 -11.98 0.87 0.96
N ARG A 12 -11.88 2.00 1.64
CA ARG A 12 -12.07 3.32 1.05
C ARG A 12 -10.84 4.18 1.32
N LEU A 13 -10.36 4.82 0.30
CA LEU A 13 -9.28 5.81 0.38
C LEU A 13 -9.76 7.10 -0.25
N GLU A 14 -9.68 8.19 0.51
CA GLU A 14 -10.12 9.53 0.06
C GLU A 14 -11.58 9.59 -0.40
N GLY A 15 -12.43 8.80 0.25
CA GLY A 15 -13.85 8.71 -0.07
C GLY A 15 -14.20 7.73 -1.18
N ASP A 16 -13.22 7.25 -1.96
CA ASP A 16 -13.44 6.30 -3.04
C ASP A 16 -13.26 4.86 -2.55
N SER A 17 -14.13 3.97 -2.99
CA SER A 17 -14.03 2.53 -2.72
C SER A 17 -12.97 1.90 -3.61
N ILE A 18 -12.06 1.12 -3.02
CA ILE A 18 -11.04 0.36 -3.74
C ILE A 18 -11.65 -0.94 -4.24
N LYS A 19 -11.81 -1.02 -5.56
CA LYS A 19 -12.35 -2.20 -6.22
C LYS A 19 -11.35 -3.36 -6.13
N GLY A 20 -11.86 -4.57 -5.97
CA GLY A 20 -11.01 -5.76 -5.91
C GLY A 20 -10.23 -5.94 -4.61
N ALA A 21 -10.42 -5.09 -3.60
CA ALA A 21 -9.79 -5.26 -2.30
C ALA A 21 -10.09 -6.66 -1.74
N ASN A 22 -9.04 -7.44 -1.46
CA ASN A 22 -9.15 -8.83 -1.02
C ASN A 22 -8.59 -9.07 0.37
N SER A 23 -7.72 -8.19 0.86
CA SER A 23 -7.21 -8.24 2.22
C SER A 23 -6.73 -6.88 2.69
N PHE A 24 -6.79 -6.69 3.99
CA PHE A 24 -6.11 -5.58 4.67
C PHE A 24 -5.55 -6.05 6.01
N SER A 25 -4.52 -5.37 6.48
CA SER A 25 -4.03 -5.46 7.85
C SER A 25 -3.87 -4.07 8.42
N PHE A 26 -4.05 -3.96 9.73
CA PHE A 26 -3.85 -2.70 10.42
C PHE A 26 -3.39 -2.99 11.85
N ASP A 27 -2.21 -2.48 12.19
CA ASP A 27 -1.61 -2.63 13.52
C ASP A 27 -1.32 -1.24 14.09
N SER A 28 -1.85 -1.00 15.28
CA SER A 28 -1.68 0.27 15.97
C SER A 28 -0.81 0.11 17.20
N SER A 29 0.28 0.84 17.23
CA SER A 29 1.20 0.86 18.36
C SER A 29 1.20 2.22 19.07
N TYR A 30 1.09 2.17 20.38
CA TYR A 30 1.25 3.32 21.24
C TYR A 30 2.53 3.19 22.06
N SER A 31 3.52 4.01 21.77
CA SER A 31 4.77 4.03 22.50
C SER A 31 4.69 5.03 23.64
N SER A 32 4.63 4.53 24.86
CA SER A 32 4.67 5.37 26.07
C SER A 32 6.07 5.26 26.71
N PRO A 33 6.87 6.33 26.71
CA PRO A 33 8.15 6.33 27.39
C PRO A 33 7.95 6.16 28.89
N LYS A 34 8.67 5.20 29.48
CA LYS A 34 8.73 5.04 30.94
C LYS A 34 9.69 6.09 31.50
N VAL A 35 9.19 6.91 32.39
CA VAL A 35 10.04 7.88 33.10
C VAL A 35 10.34 7.33 34.49
N GLU A 36 11.61 7.06 34.76
CA GLU A 36 12.11 6.70 36.10
C GLU A 36 12.44 7.97 36.86
N VAL A 37 11.81 8.14 38.03
CA VAL A 37 12.13 9.26 38.93
C VAL A 37 12.89 8.71 40.12
N VAL A 38 14.09 9.23 40.34
CA VAL A 38 14.95 8.83 41.46
C VAL A 38 14.20 9.03 42.80
N GLY A 39 14.11 7.94 43.56
CA GLY A 39 13.47 7.93 44.88
C GLY A 39 11.96 7.70 44.90
N LYS A 40 11.28 7.63 43.74
CA LYS A 40 9.83 7.37 43.67
C LYS A 40 9.43 6.16 42.81
N GLY A 41 10.41 5.44 42.26
CA GLY A 41 10.13 4.34 41.34
C GLY A 41 9.68 4.78 39.96
N ILE A 42 9.10 3.88 39.18
CA ILE A 42 8.64 4.17 37.83
C ILE A 42 7.34 4.93 37.88
N LEU A 43 7.34 6.19 37.44
CA LEU A 43 6.13 6.97 37.19
C LEU A 43 5.64 6.66 35.78
N THR A 44 4.62 5.81 35.67
CA THR A 44 3.92 5.52 34.39
C THR A 44 2.90 6.62 34.07
N ARG A 45 3.30 7.87 34.02
CA ARG A 45 2.50 8.91 33.36
C ARG A 45 3.09 9.15 32.00
N SER A 46 2.50 8.54 30.99
CA SER A 46 2.82 8.80 29.61
C SER A 46 2.30 10.18 29.19
N TYR A 47 3.17 11.15 29.23
CA TYR A 47 2.95 12.38 28.51
C TYR A 47 3.65 12.21 27.15
N GLY A 48 2.89 12.13 26.05
CA GLY A 48 3.43 12.22 24.70
C GLY A 48 3.96 10.94 24.09
N GLY A 49 3.25 9.82 24.22
CA GLY A 49 3.51 8.64 23.39
C GLY A 49 3.22 8.95 21.92
N LYS A 50 4.04 8.43 21.01
CA LYS A 50 3.79 8.50 19.58
C LYS A 50 2.66 7.55 19.26
N ASN A 51 1.68 8.01 18.51
CA ASN A 51 0.63 7.18 17.95
C ASN A 51 0.99 6.92 16.50
N GLU A 52 1.37 5.69 16.20
CA GLU A 52 1.79 5.25 14.89
C GLU A 52 1.08 3.94 14.57
N SER A 53 0.45 3.88 13.43
CA SER A 53 -0.26 2.70 12.95
C SER A 53 0.28 2.32 11.59
N VAL A 54 0.55 1.04 11.40
CA VAL A 54 1.00 0.49 10.13
C VAL A 54 -0.14 -0.29 9.51
N GLY A 55 -0.43 -0.02 8.25
CA GLY A 55 -1.46 -0.71 7.50
C GLY A 55 -0.95 -1.28 6.19
N SER A 56 -1.61 -2.32 5.73
CA SER A 56 -1.44 -2.82 4.37
C SER A 56 -2.80 -3.10 3.73
N ILE A 57 -2.88 -2.90 2.44
CA ILE A 57 -4.06 -3.19 1.62
C ILE A 57 -3.59 -3.96 0.41
N SER A 58 -4.27 -5.05 0.07
CA SER A 58 -4.08 -5.77 -1.19
C SER A 58 -5.37 -5.79 -1.98
N ALA A 59 -5.25 -5.63 -3.30
CA ALA A 59 -6.37 -5.68 -4.22
C ALA A 59 -6.04 -6.52 -5.47
N LEU A 60 -7.04 -7.14 -6.06
CA LEU A 60 -6.94 -7.74 -7.39
C LEU A 60 -7.13 -6.63 -8.42
N ILE A 61 -6.30 -6.63 -9.46
CA ILE A 61 -6.45 -5.68 -10.55
C ILE A 61 -7.57 -6.17 -11.46
N LEU A 62 -8.57 -5.32 -11.59
CA LEU A 62 -9.71 -5.49 -12.45
C LEU A 62 -9.50 -4.65 -13.73
N ASP A 63 -10.38 -4.78 -14.71
CA ASP A 63 -10.27 -4.18 -16.06
C ASP A 63 -9.89 -2.69 -16.12
N ASP A 64 -10.29 -1.92 -15.12
CA ASP A 64 -10.15 -0.46 -15.11
C ASP A 64 -8.75 0.00 -14.63
N GLY A 65 -7.85 -0.95 -14.34
CA GLY A 65 -6.52 -0.67 -13.82
C GLY A 65 -6.43 -0.77 -12.30
N SER A 66 -5.33 -0.26 -11.74
CA SER A 66 -5.07 -0.27 -10.32
C SER A 66 -5.60 1.00 -9.64
N ASP A 67 -6.61 0.85 -8.79
CA ASP A 67 -7.10 1.94 -7.96
C ASP A 67 -6.03 2.38 -6.94
N LEU A 68 -5.28 1.42 -6.37
CA LEU A 68 -4.20 1.71 -5.41
C LEU A 68 -3.06 2.50 -6.04
N TYR A 69 -2.67 2.15 -7.28
CA TYR A 69 -1.65 2.89 -8.02
C TYR A 69 -2.09 4.33 -8.30
N SER A 70 -3.33 4.51 -8.73
CA SER A 70 -3.86 5.84 -8.99
C SER A 70 -3.85 6.73 -7.74
N LYS A 71 -4.19 6.18 -6.57
CA LYS A 71 -4.12 6.90 -5.28
C LYS A 71 -2.68 7.21 -4.88
N PHE A 72 -1.74 6.27 -5.09
CA PHE A 72 -0.33 6.51 -4.83
C PHE A 72 0.24 7.67 -5.65
N ILE A 73 -0.06 7.72 -6.96
CA ILE A 73 0.46 8.74 -7.86
C ILE A 73 -0.22 10.10 -7.65
N ALA A 74 -1.56 10.14 -7.53
CA ALA A 74 -2.32 11.38 -7.47
C ALA A 74 -1.86 12.33 -6.35
N ASN A 75 -1.55 11.76 -5.18
CA ASN A 75 -1.18 12.53 -3.98
C ASN A 75 0.27 12.29 -3.54
N SER A 76 1.11 11.81 -4.44
CA SER A 76 2.53 11.54 -4.12
C SER A 76 2.72 10.65 -2.90
N GLY A 77 1.84 9.67 -2.71
CA GLY A 77 1.90 8.73 -1.60
C GLY A 77 1.30 9.23 -0.28
N VAL A 78 0.55 10.34 -0.29
CA VAL A 78 -0.20 10.82 0.89
C VAL A 78 -1.67 10.45 0.74
N ILE A 79 -2.26 9.87 1.78
CA ILE A 79 -3.69 9.55 1.88
C ILE A 79 -4.30 10.48 2.92
N SER A 80 -5.23 11.33 2.53
CA SER A 80 -5.84 12.30 3.45
C SER A 80 -6.74 11.64 4.48
N ASN A 81 -7.45 10.60 4.09
CA ASN A 81 -8.28 9.77 4.98
C ASN A 81 -8.44 8.38 4.38
N GLY A 82 -8.69 7.41 5.24
CA GLY A 82 -8.94 6.04 4.82
C GLY A 82 -9.83 5.29 5.80
N SER A 83 -10.57 4.34 5.27
CA SER A 83 -11.44 3.45 6.03
C SER A 83 -11.19 2.02 5.59
N LEU A 84 -10.86 1.17 6.54
CA LEU A 84 -10.62 -0.25 6.34
C LEU A 84 -11.62 -1.03 7.16
N GLY A 85 -12.41 -1.86 6.53
CA GLY A 85 -13.47 -2.56 7.24
C GLY A 85 -13.74 -3.97 6.76
N SER A 86 -14.28 -4.76 7.66
CA SER A 86 -14.94 -6.02 7.40
C SER A 86 -16.24 -6.04 8.21
N SER A 87 -17.07 -7.08 8.05
CA SER A 87 -18.33 -7.21 8.78
C SER A 87 -18.23 -7.02 10.31
N ASP A 88 -17.07 -7.26 10.90
CA ASP A 88 -16.89 -7.28 12.35
C ASP A 88 -15.91 -6.22 12.88
N VAL A 89 -15.10 -5.61 12.01
CA VAL A 89 -14.03 -4.69 12.44
C VAL A 89 -13.85 -3.59 11.41
N ASN A 90 -13.92 -2.35 11.87
CA ASN A 90 -13.72 -1.17 11.03
C ASN A 90 -12.68 -0.24 11.65
N PHE A 91 -11.82 0.33 10.82
CA PHE A 91 -10.79 1.28 11.22
C PHE A 91 -10.83 2.48 10.29
N ASN A 92 -10.99 3.67 10.85
CA ASN A 92 -10.85 4.91 10.13
C ASN A 92 -9.57 5.61 10.58
N PHE A 93 -8.84 6.15 9.64
CA PHE A 93 -7.64 6.93 9.91
C PHE A 93 -7.62 8.23 9.12
N ASN A 94 -7.05 9.25 9.72
CA ASN A 94 -6.78 10.54 9.11
C ASN A 94 -5.28 10.61 8.84
N GLN A 95 -4.87 10.94 7.64
CA GLN A 95 -3.47 11.06 7.20
C GLN A 95 -2.68 9.75 7.24
N GLY A 96 -2.65 9.09 6.10
CA GLY A 96 -1.76 7.97 5.80
C GLY A 96 -0.63 8.38 4.85
N TYR A 97 0.49 7.70 4.96
CA TYR A 97 1.69 7.92 4.14
C TYR A 97 2.14 6.58 3.59
N ILE A 98 2.05 6.41 2.28
CA ILE A 98 2.38 5.14 1.63
C ILE A 98 3.89 4.98 1.59
N ASN A 99 4.39 3.90 2.17
CA ASN A 99 5.80 3.52 2.19
C ASN A 99 6.18 2.71 0.96
N SER A 100 5.29 1.82 0.52
CA SER A 100 5.53 0.97 -0.63
C SER A 100 4.25 0.73 -1.43
N TYR A 101 4.43 0.57 -2.72
CA TYR A 101 3.46 0.04 -3.66
C TYR A 101 4.10 -1.14 -4.38
N THR A 102 3.38 -2.23 -4.52
CA THR A 102 3.84 -3.42 -5.23
C THR A 102 2.75 -3.92 -6.16
N LEU A 103 3.14 -4.25 -7.38
CA LEU A 103 2.28 -4.81 -8.43
C LEU A 103 2.86 -6.15 -8.89
N ASN A 104 2.09 -7.21 -8.77
CA ASN A 104 2.49 -8.57 -9.13
C ASN A 104 1.55 -9.15 -10.18
N GLY A 105 2.08 -9.95 -11.07
CA GLY A 105 1.27 -10.71 -12.02
C GLY A 105 2.04 -11.87 -12.62
N GLY A 106 1.31 -12.86 -13.13
CA GLY A 106 1.89 -14.02 -13.76
C GLY A 106 0.88 -14.82 -14.58
N VAL A 107 1.37 -15.73 -15.40
CA VAL A 107 0.55 -16.53 -16.33
C VAL A 107 -0.54 -17.34 -15.62
N SER A 108 -0.28 -17.77 -14.38
CA SER A 108 -1.20 -18.62 -13.61
C SER A 108 -1.83 -17.90 -12.42
N THR A 109 -1.57 -16.62 -12.25
CA THR A 109 -2.07 -15.82 -11.11
C THR A 109 -2.79 -14.59 -11.62
N LEU A 110 -3.88 -14.23 -10.95
CA LEU A 110 -4.52 -12.95 -11.19
C LEU A 110 -3.56 -11.84 -10.75
N PRO A 111 -3.40 -10.78 -11.55
CA PRO A 111 -2.60 -9.67 -11.17
C PRO A 111 -3.19 -9.01 -9.92
N SER A 112 -2.30 -8.66 -9.00
CA SER A 112 -2.67 -8.03 -7.76
C SER A 112 -1.71 -6.91 -7.44
N ASP A 113 -2.20 -5.90 -6.76
CA ASP A 113 -1.39 -4.85 -6.21
C ASP A 113 -1.56 -4.74 -4.70
N SER A 114 -0.61 -4.10 -4.06
CA SER A 114 -0.66 -3.83 -2.64
C SER A 114 0.05 -2.53 -2.30
N ILE A 115 -0.42 -1.90 -1.24
CA ILE A 115 0.24 -0.76 -0.59
C ILE A 115 0.54 -1.08 0.86
N GLU A 116 1.66 -0.58 1.35
CA GLU A 116 1.95 -0.46 2.77
C GLU A 116 2.03 1.01 3.14
N PHE A 117 1.42 1.38 4.24
CA PHE A 117 1.37 2.77 4.69
C PHE A 117 1.50 2.90 6.20
N VAL A 118 1.89 4.08 6.63
CA VAL A 118 1.90 4.48 8.05
C VAL A 118 0.87 5.58 8.23
N ALA A 119 0.01 5.43 9.22
CA ALA A 119 -0.95 6.45 9.62
C ALA A 119 -0.56 7.05 10.98
N TYR A 120 -0.68 8.37 11.06
CA TYR A 120 -0.45 9.13 12.30
C TYR A 120 -1.76 9.79 12.70
N GLY A 121 -2.35 9.38 13.80
CA GLY A 121 -3.59 9.99 14.26
C GLY A 121 -4.40 9.08 15.16
N GLU A 122 -5.56 9.59 15.54
CA GLU A 122 -6.55 8.79 16.24
C GLU A 122 -7.23 7.85 15.23
N ILE A 123 -7.47 6.63 15.70
CA ILE A 123 -8.19 5.62 14.94
C ILE A 123 -9.60 5.61 15.48
N GLU A 124 -10.55 5.85 14.62
CA GLU A 124 -11.95 5.81 14.94
C GLU A 124 -12.57 4.50 14.44
N ASN A 125 -13.46 3.91 15.25
CA ASN A 125 -14.25 2.76 14.84
C ASN A 125 -15.62 3.28 14.37
N GLU A 126 -15.83 3.33 13.07
CA GLU A 126 -17.09 3.75 12.47
C GLU A 126 -17.63 2.62 11.57
N GLU A 127 -18.95 2.41 11.58
CA GLU A 127 -19.56 1.43 10.70
C GLU A 127 -19.38 1.83 9.24
N ILE A 128 -18.84 0.92 8.43
CA ILE A 128 -18.69 1.08 7.00
C ILE A 128 -19.68 0.15 6.30
N ASP A 129 -20.57 0.71 5.50
CA ASP A 129 -21.42 -0.09 4.63
C ASP A 129 -20.59 -0.83 3.58
N PRO A 130 -20.63 -2.16 3.52
CA PRO A 130 -19.98 -2.91 2.47
C PRO A 130 -20.63 -2.54 1.12
N GLN A 131 -19.85 -2.02 0.19
CA GLN A 131 -20.29 -1.80 -1.18
C GLN A 131 -19.87 -2.98 -2.05
N ASP A 132 -20.70 -3.33 -3.01
CA ASP A 132 -20.39 -4.37 -4.00
C ASP A 132 -19.13 -3.97 -4.80
N ASN A 133 -18.00 -4.58 -4.44
CA ASN A 133 -16.71 -4.36 -5.06
C ASN A 133 -16.40 -5.40 -6.15
N ILE A 134 -17.41 -5.88 -6.84
CA ILE A 134 -17.26 -6.92 -7.87
C ILE A 134 -16.97 -6.25 -9.20
N GLY A 135 -15.72 -6.37 -9.66
CA GLY A 135 -15.36 -6.10 -11.04
C GLY A 135 -15.52 -7.38 -11.88
N GLU A 136 -16.08 -7.24 -13.09
CA GLU A 136 -16.49 -8.40 -13.91
C GLU A 136 -15.42 -8.92 -14.87
N LYS A 137 -14.24 -8.27 -15.01
CA LYS A 137 -13.31 -8.62 -16.08
C LYS A 137 -11.87 -8.78 -15.59
N ALA A 138 -11.21 -9.78 -16.13
CA ALA A 138 -9.83 -10.11 -15.84
C ALA A 138 -8.86 -9.37 -16.78
N PHE A 139 -7.74 -8.94 -16.23
CA PHE A 139 -6.61 -8.37 -16.96
C PHE A 139 -6.11 -9.36 -18.04
N LYS A 140 -5.83 -8.85 -19.25
CA LYS A 140 -5.19 -9.61 -20.32
C LYS A 140 -3.81 -9.04 -20.62
N SER A 141 -2.77 -9.81 -20.33
CA SER A 141 -1.43 -9.50 -20.84
C SER A 141 -1.36 -9.69 -22.34
N LYS A 142 -0.74 -8.75 -23.04
CA LYS A 142 -0.46 -8.85 -24.49
C LYS A 142 0.91 -9.45 -24.79
N SER A 143 1.71 -9.77 -23.79
CA SER A 143 3.05 -10.31 -23.99
C SER A 143 3.03 -11.82 -23.95
N GLU A 144 3.53 -12.46 -25.01
CA GLU A 144 3.65 -13.91 -25.13
C GLU A 144 4.89 -14.47 -24.41
N HIS A 145 5.78 -13.60 -23.92
CA HIS A 145 7.09 -13.97 -23.36
C HIS A 145 7.21 -13.76 -21.86
N ILE A 146 6.36 -12.94 -21.24
CA ILE A 146 6.41 -12.67 -19.81
C ILE A 146 5.67 -13.76 -19.05
N GLN A 147 6.39 -14.49 -18.18
CA GLN A 147 5.81 -15.46 -17.25
C GLN A 147 5.29 -14.85 -15.98
N SER A 148 6.09 -13.96 -15.39
CA SER A 148 5.72 -13.23 -14.20
C SER A 148 6.45 -11.89 -14.16
N PHE A 149 5.88 -10.95 -13.43
CA PHE A 149 6.51 -9.69 -13.15
C PHE A 149 6.21 -9.25 -11.71
N ASN A 150 7.15 -8.51 -11.16
CA ASN A 150 7.00 -7.82 -9.89
C ASN A 150 7.55 -6.39 -10.04
N TYR A 151 6.67 -5.41 -9.92
CA TYR A 151 7.01 -4.00 -9.95
C TYR A 151 6.81 -3.41 -8.56
N SER A 152 7.80 -2.73 -8.03
CA SER A 152 7.68 -2.09 -6.73
C SER A 152 8.21 -0.66 -6.73
N ILE A 153 7.54 0.18 -5.97
CA ILE A 153 7.96 1.54 -5.65
C ILE A 153 8.00 1.67 -4.14
N SER A 154 9.11 2.14 -3.60
CA SER A 154 9.23 2.40 -2.17
C SER A 154 9.72 3.81 -1.89
N THR A 155 9.33 4.35 -0.74
CA THR A 155 9.77 5.63 -0.20
C THR A 155 9.72 5.57 1.32
N SER A 156 10.36 6.51 1.99
CA SER A 156 10.33 6.60 3.45
C SER A 156 9.90 7.97 3.92
N TRP A 157 9.20 8.00 5.06
CA TRP A 157 8.65 9.20 5.65
C TRP A 157 9.23 9.43 7.05
N LYS A 158 9.48 10.67 7.38
CA LYS A 158 10.00 11.08 8.67
C LYS A 158 9.02 12.02 9.36
N PRO A 159 8.38 11.58 10.44
CA PRO A 159 7.54 12.44 11.25
C PRO A 159 8.39 13.35 12.13
N SER A 160 7.95 14.59 12.30
CA SER A 160 8.52 15.59 13.23
C SER A 160 7.51 15.93 14.31
N TYR A 161 7.92 15.84 15.56
CA TYR A 161 7.07 16.09 16.72
C TYR A 161 7.52 17.32 17.47
N ILE A 162 6.57 18.04 18.10
CA ILE A 162 6.83 19.07 19.09
C ILE A 162 6.61 18.45 20.47
N MET A 163 7.38 18.91 21.46
CA MET A 163 7.24 18.45 22.85
C MET A 163 5.80 18.66 23.34
N GLY A 164 5.20 17.59 23.87
CA GLY A 164 3.83 17.59 24.37
C GLY A 164 2.75 17.24 23.34
N THR A 165 3.09 16.97 22.09
CA THR A 165 2.14 16.49 21.07
C THR A 165 2.25 15.00 20.86
N HIS A 166 1.10 14.33 20.62
CA HIS A 166 1.03 12.91 20.27
C HIS A 166 1.07 12.70 18.77
N LEU A 167 0.68 13.71 18.01
CA LEU A 167 0.65 13.71 16.57
C LEU A 167 1.86 14.46 16.00
N PRO A 168 2.40 14.03 14.86
CA PRO A 168 3.45 14.78 14.19
C PRO A 168 2.88 16.11 13.70
N VAL A 169 3.66 17.17 13.84
CA VAL A 169 3.33 18.50 13.29
C VAL A 169 3.66 18.60 11.82
N ASN A 170 4.55 17.73 11.35
CA ASN A 170 4.92 17.62 9.95
C ASN A 170 5.42 16.20 9.65
N VAL A 171 5.13 15.71 8.48
CA VAL A 171 5.68 14.46 7.94
C VAL A 171 6.30 14.78 6.60
N SER A 172 7.59 14.55 6.48
CA SER A 172 8.35 14.84 5.26
C SER A 172 8.89 13.55 4.65
N ARG A 173 8.96 13.50 3.33
CA ARG A 173 9.65 12.42 2.64
C ARG A 173 11.16 12.55 2.87
N VAL A 174 11.82 11.44 3.21
CA VAL A 174 13.27 11.45 3.52
C VAL A 174 14.09 11.36 2.26
N GLU A 175 13.65 10.52 1.33
CA GLU A 175 14.36 10.21 0.08
C GLU A 175 13.40 10.25 -1.10
N GLY A 176 13.97 10.18 -2.33
CA GLY A 176 13.17 9.96 -3.53
C GLY A 176 12.51 8.58 -3.54
N TYR A 177 11.88 8.25 -4.65
CA TYR A 177 11.37 6.91 -4.87
C TYR A 177 12.48 5.96 -5.28
N THR A 178 12.46 4.75 -4.70
CA THR A 178 13.22 3.61 -5.23
C THR A 178 12.25 2.75 -6.02
N ILE A 179 12.59 2.49 -7.28
CA ILE A 179 11.75 1.70 -8.19
C ILE A 179 12.51 0.45 -8.57
N SER A 180 11.87 -0.71 -8.48
CA SER A 180 12.40 -1.97 -9.01
C SER A 180 11.38 -2.68 -9.89
N LEU A 181 11.87 -3.38 -10.88
CA LEU A 181 11.09 -4.22 -11.79
C LEU A 181 11.82 -5.54 -11.99
N ASP A 182 11.20 -6.62 -11.55
CA ASP A 182 11.68 -7.98 -11.77
C ASP A 182 10.79 -8.64 -12.82
N LEU A 183 11.39 -9.20 -13.85
CA LEU A 183 10.70 -9.87 -14.94
C LEU A 183 11.18 -11.30 -15.06
N ASP A 184 10.26 -12.22 -15.15
CA ASP A 184 10.51 -13.61 -15.48
C ASP A 184 10.03 -13.90 -16.90
N LEU A 185 10.95 -14.30 -17.77
CA LEU A 185 10.71 -14.39 -19.20
C LEU A 185 10.94 -15.83 -19.69
N ILE A 186 10.06 -16.32 -20.54
CA ILE A 186 10.35 -17.52 -21.35
C ILE A 186 11.12 -17.08 -22.58
N VAL A 187 12.33 -17.56 -22.68
CA VAL A 187 13.17 -17.36 -23.88
C VAL A 187 13.19 -18.66 -24.69
N ALA A 188 12.48 -18.69 -25.81
CA ALA A 188 12.48 -19.83 -26.72
C ALA A 188 13.30 -19.50 -27.97
N GLY A 189 14.47 -20.13 -28.12
CA GLY A 189 15.27 -20.11 -29.35
C GLY A 189 15.66 -18.71 -29.85
N SER A 190 15.34 -18.40 -31.11
CA SER A 190 15.70 -17.13 -31.78
C SER A 190 15.03 -15.85 -31.23
N ALA A 191 14.16 -15.98 -30.26
CA ALA A 191 13.53 -14.83 -29.60
C ALA A 191 14.45 -14.13 -28.59
N MET A 192 15.59 -14.76 -28.22
CA MET A 192 16.51 -14.19 -27.23
C MET A 192 17.08 -12.84 -27.67
N ASP A 193 17.43 -12.71 -28.93
CA ASP A 193 18.02 -11.48 -29.48
C ASP A 193 17.00 -10.31 -29.48
N SER A 194 15.72 -10.59 -29.71
CA SER A 194 14.67 -9.58 -29.65
C SER A 194 14.37 -9.13 -28.23
N VAL A 195 14.34 -10.06 -27.27
CA VAL A 195 14.13 -9.76 -25.86
C VAL A 195 15.30 -8.97 -25.28
N MET A 196 16.54 -9.35 -25.60
CA MET A 196 17.73 -8.61 -25.18
C MET A 196 17.77 -7.20 -25.78
N ASN A 197 17.41 -7.03 -27.05
CA ASN A 197 17.34 -5.72 -27.68
C ASN A 197 16.25 -4.84 -27.05
N ASP A 198 15.11 -5.40 -26.66
CA ASP A 198 14.05 -4.67 -25.99
C ASP A 198 14.44 -4.32 -24.55
N PHE A 199 15.20 -5.19 -23.88
CA PHE A 199 15.75 -4.92 -22.54
C PHE A 199 16.84 -3.84 -22.59
N GLU A 200 17.72 -3.85 -23.59
CA GLU A 200 18.70 -2.78 -23.79
C GLU A 200 18.05 -1.43 -24.07
N LYS A 201 16.95 -1.38 -24.80
CA LYS A 201 16.16 -0.15 -25.02
C LYS A 201 15.49 0.35 -23.72
N LEU A 202 15.05 -0.55 -22.86
CA LEU A 202 14.50 -0.25 -21.54
C LEU A 202 15.55 0.39 -20.62
N ILE A 203 16.75 -0.20 -20.57
CA ILE A 203 17.86 0.29 -19.73
C ILE A 203 18.43 1.61 -20.29
N SER A 204 18.43 1.80 -21.60
CA SER A 204 18.93 3.03 -22.23
C SER A 204 18.02 4.24 -22.09
N GLY A 205 16.84 4.08 -21.46
CA GLY A 205 15.91 5.17 -21.18
C GLY A 205 15.23 5.76 -22.43
N SER A 206 15.24 5.04 -23.53
CA SER A 206 14.73 5.57 -24.83
C SER A 206 13.25 5.29 -25.08
N ASN A 207 12.56 4.59 -24.17
CA ASN A 207 11.13 4.32 -24.31
C ASN A 207 10.39 4.38 -22.96
N ASP A 208 9.27 5.05 -22.93
CA ASP A 208 8.31 5.00 -21.85
C ASP A 208 7.74 3.58 -21.73
N LEU A 209 7.93 2.95 -20.58
CA LEU A 209 7.31 1.66 -20.28
C LEU A 209 5.83 1.91 -19.97
N THR A 210 4.97 1.70 -20.95
CA THR A 210 3.53 1.71 -20.72
C THR A 210 3.08 0.28 -20.44
N ILE A 211 2.87 -0.05 -19.18
CA ILE A 211 2.17 -1.27 -18.77
C ILE A 211 0.68 -0.94 -18.85
N THR A 212 0.03 -1.33 -19.91
CA THR A 212 -1.43 -1.22 -20.11
C THR A 212 -2.10 -2.55 -19.89
#